data_0426bbac4ca4d3154deaf39e5631d2f6
#
_entry.id   0426bbac4ca4d3154deaf39e5631d2f6
#
_cell.length_a   1.000
_cell.length_b   1.000
_cell.length_c   1.000
_cell.angle_alpha   90.00
_cell.angle_beta   90.00
_cell.angle_gamma   90.00
#
_symmetry.space_group_name_H-M   'P 1'
#
loop_
_entity.id
_entity.type
_entity.pdbx_description
1 polymer ?
#
loop_
_entity_poly.entity_id
_entity_poly.type
_entity_poly.pdbx_seq_one_letter_code
_entity_poly.pdbx_strand_id
1 'polypeptide(L)'
;IYKEPPMFLEDIISRRREQLAREKSVTSPERMKELALTPPLPLSGSARSFKNALLKDGLSVIAEVKKASPSKGLIQPDFNPAAIAKAYEAAGASAISCLTEEHYFQGSSEYLADIRKNVSIPLLRKDFIIDDYQIYEARVLGADAILLIAAVLNDNELEAYYRLAGELSLDVLAEAHDEEEVKRLVNIGFDIIGINNRNLKTFEVSLENTKRLSSFIPETTVMVCESGIKNNADMHYAKASGADAVLVGETLMRSGLAGIPECMHSLRQSV
;
A
#
# COMPACT_ATOMS: atom_id res chain seq x y z
N ILE A 1 -4.29 -8.49 -37.11
CA ILE A 1 -4.41 -7.19 -36.44
C ILE A 1 -4.01 -7.45 -34.98
N TYR A 2 -2.73 -7.26 -34.66
CA TYR A 2 -2.26 -7.31 -33.29
C TYR A 2 -2.83 -6.06 -32.58
N LYS A 3 -3.81 -6.26 -31.70
CA LYS A 3 -4.11 -5.24 -30.69
C LYS A 3 -2.91 -5.21 -29.75
N GLU A 4 -2.22 -4.08 -29.70
CA GLU A 4 -1.30 -3.82 -28.61
C GLU A 4 -2.06 -4.08 -27.28
N PRO A 5 -1.44 -4.78 -26.30
CA PRO A 5 -2.08 -4.90 -25.00
C PRO A 5 -2.37 -3.49 -24.50
N PRO A 6 -3.55 -3.22 -23.96
CA PRO A 6 -3.88 -1.89 -23.45
C PRO A 6 -2.80 -1.46 -22.47
N MET A 7 -2.43 -0.19 -22.50
CA MET A 7 -1.55 0.40 -21.47
C MET A 7 -2.35 0.40 -20.16
N PHE A 8 -2.29 -0.74 -19.49
CA PHE A 8 -3.14 -1.10 -18.37
C PHE A 8 -3.13 -0.06 -17.23
N LEU A 9 -1.97 0.57 -16.98
CA LEU A 9 -1.85 1.63 -15.98
C LEU A 9 -2.65 2.88 -16.39
N GLU A 10 -2.64 3.26 -17.67
CA GLU A 10 -3.42 4.40 -18.16
C GLU A 10 -4.92 4.17 -18.05
N ASP A 11 -5.37 2.94 -18.29
CA ASP A 11 -6.77 2.56 -18.11
C ASP A 11 -7.20 2.68 -16.64
N ILE A 12 -6.35 2.22 -15.70
CA ILE A 12 -6.61 2.37 -14.26
C ILE A 12 -6.71 3.86 -13.91
N ILE A 13 -5.75 4.66 -14.34
CA ILE A 13 -5.74 6.10 -14.04
C ILE A 13 -6.94 6.81 -14.66
N SER A 14 -7.35 6.44 -15.88
CA SER A 14 -8.56 6.98 -16.52
C SER A 14 -9.81 6.70 -15.68
N ARG A 15 -9.99 5.43 -15.28
CA ARG A 15 -11.11 5.03 -14.41
C ARG A 15 -11.05 5.70 -13.03
N ARG A 16 -9.84 5.85 -12.47
CA ARG A 16 -9.69 6.54 -11.19
C ARG A 16 -10.07 8.01 -11.27
N ARG A 17 -9.78 8.69 -12.39
CA ARG A 17 -10.25 10.07 -12.64
C ARG A 17 -11.77 10.16 -12.69
N GLU A 18 -12.44 9.22 -13.37
CA GLU A 18 -13.90 9.16 -13.42
C GLU A 18 -14.51 8.95 -12.03
N GLN A 19 -13.95 8.03 -11.24
CA GLN A 19 -14.36 7.79 -9.86
C GLN A 19 -14.17 9.04 -9.00
N LEU A 20 -12.99 9.66 -9.07
CA LEU A 20 -12.67 10.88 -8.33
C LEU A 20 -13.63 12.03 -8.66
N ALA A 21 -14.03 12.19 -9.92
CA ALA A 21 -15.02 13.20 -10.31
C ALA A 21 -16.38 12.95 -9.63
N ARG A 22 -16.80 11.69 -9.49
CA ARG A 22 -18.02 11.33 -8.74
C ARG A 22 -17.86 11.62 -7.25
N GLU A 23 -16.74 11.25 -6.63
CA GLU A 23 -16.44 11.49 -5.22
C GLU A 23 -16.49 13.00 -4.91
N LYS A 24 -15.85 13.84 -5.75
CA LYS A 24 -15.86 15.30 -5.62
C LYS A 24 -17.25 15.91 -5.82
N SER A 25 -18.14 15.26 -6.56
CA SER A 25 -19.53 15.73 -6.71
C SER A 25 -20.39 15.44 -5.48
N VAL A 26 -20.05 14.46 -4.68
CA VAL A 26 -20.73 14.11 -3.43
C VAL A 26 -20.18 14.94 -2.25
N THR A 27 -18.87 15.04 -2.15
CA THR A 27 -18.19 15.87 -1.14
C THR A 27 -17.21 16.79 -1.84
N SER A 28 -17.47 18.11 -1.79
CA SER A 28 -16.60 19.07 -2.50
C SER A 28 -15.17 19.04 -1.96
N PRO A 29 -14.16 19.41 -2.77
CA PRO A 29 -12.77 19.51 -2.32
C PRO A 29 -12.59 20.37 -1.07
N GLU A 30 -13.29 21.51 -0.99
CA GLU A 30 -13.23 22.41 0.16
C GLU A 30 -13.78 21.73 1.42
N ARG A 31 -14.89 21.00 1.27
CA ARG A 31 -15.50 20.28 2.40
C ARG A 31 -14.62 19.11 2.85
N MET A 32 -14.01 18.37 1.93
CA MET A 32 -13.09 17.28 2.25
C MET A 32 -11.86 17.80 2.99
N LYS A 33 -11.29 18.90 2.53
CA LYS A 33 -10.17 19.59 3.20
C LYS A 33 -10.56 20.06 4.60
N GLU A 34 -11.71 20.69 4.76
CA GLU A 34 -12.23 21.11 6.08
C GLU A 34 -12.36 19.91 7.03
N LEU A 35 -12.93 18.80 6.57
CA LEU A 35 -13.06 17.56 7.36
C LEU A 35 -11.71 17.02 7.81
N ALA A 36 -10.72 16.97 6.90
CA ALA A 36 -9.40 16.47 7.19
C ALA A 36 -8.61 17.33 8.18
N LEU A 37 -8.84 18.66 8.17
CA LEU A 37 -8.19 19.64 9.05
C LEU A 37 -8.92 19.83 10.37
N THR A 38 -10.18 19.42 10.47
CA THR A 38 -10.89 19.43 11.74
C THR A 38 -10.18 18.48 12.71
N PRO A 39 -9.89 18.90 13.95
CA PRO A 39 -9.22 18.02 14.91
C PRO A 39 -9.96 16.69 14.97
N PRO A 40 -9.26 15.57 14.81
CA PRO A 40 -9.93 14.29 14.87
C PRO A 40 -10.59 14.14 16.21
N LEU A 41 -11.76 13.53 16.20
CA LEU A 41 -12.13 12.66 17.29
C LEU A 41 -10.86 11.93 17.73
N PRO A 42 -10.53 11.88 19.03
CA PRO A 42 -9.26 11.36 19.46
C PRO A 42 -9.03 10.01 18.78
N LEU A 43 -8.11 9.98 17.82
CA LEU A 43 -7.50 8.73 17.43
C LEU A 43 -6.90 8.23 18.74
N SER A 44 -7.55 7.29 19.37
CA SER A 44 -7.19 6.77 20.67
C SER A 44 -5.74 6.27 20.60
N GLY A 45 -4.84 7.07 21.16
CA GLY A 45 -3.41 6.80 21.15
C GLY A 45 -2.64 7.74 20.22
N SER A 46 -1.37 7.94 20.53
CA SER A 46 -0.38 8.65 19.70
C SER A 46 -0.52 8.25 18.24
N ALA A 47 -0.38 9.22 17.33
CA ALA A 47 -0.39 8.97 15.90
C ALA A 47 0.39 7.69 15.59
N ARG A 48 -0.29 6.68 15.00
CA ARG A 48 0.34 5.40 14.68
C ARG A 48 1.31 5.66 13.55
N SER A 49 2.60 5.63 13.83
CA SER A 49 3.58 5.77 12.78
C SER A 49 3.69 4.46 12.00
N PHE A 50 3.30 4.51 10.74
CA PHE A 50 3.49 3.41 9.81
C PHE A 50 4.98 3.11 9.65
N LYS A 51 5.83 4.15 9.51
CA LYS A 51 7.28 4.04 9.46
C LYS A 51 7.84 3.27 10.66
N ASN A 52 7.50 3.68 11.89
CA ASN A 52 8.01 3.03 13.10
C ASN A 52 7.51 1.59 13.26
N ALA A 53 6.33 1.27 12.75
CA ALA A 53 5.82 -0.10 12.77
C ALA A 53 6.61 -1.04 11.86
N LEU A 54 7.27 -0.51 10.81
CA LEU A 54 8.10 -1.28 9.89
C LEU A 54 9.55 -1.47 10.38
N LEU A 55 10.01 -0.64 11.32
CA LEU A 55 11.37 -0.67 11.87
C LEU A 55 11.51 -1.57 13.11
N LYS A 56 10.61 -2.53 13.30
CA LYS A 56 10.72 -3.50 14.39
C LYS A 56 11.77 -4.56 14.08
N ASP A 57 12.26 -5.22 15.14
CA ASP A 57 13.21 -6.33 14.99
C ASP A 57 12.69 -7.41 14.02
N GLY A 58 13.54 -7.82 13.10
CA GLY A 58 13.21 -8.77 12.04
C GLY A 58 12.54 -8.13 10.82
N LEU A 59 12.05 -8.95 9.90
CA LEU A 59 11.37 -8.51 8.69
C LEU A 59 9.89 -8.23 9.00
N SER A 60 9.46 -6.97 8.87
CA SER A 60 8.08 -6.57 9.11
C SER A 60 7.13 -7.01 8.00
N VAL A 61 5.87 -7.29 8.34
CA VAL A 61 4.84 -7.70 7.36
C VAL A 61 3.72 -6.66 7.31
N ILE A 62 3.54 -6.08 6.11
CA ILE A 62 2.37 -5.31 5.74
C ILE A 62 1.38 -6.30 5.11
N ALA A 63 0.31 -6.63 5.82
CA ALA A 63 -0.68 -7.61 5.36
C ALA A 63 -1.78 -6.90 4.54
N GLU A 64 -1.94 -7.31 3.28
CA GLU A 64 -2.85 -6.63 2.35
C GLU A 64 -4.24 -7.27 2.31
N VAL A 65 -5.26 -6.47 2.59
CA VAL A 65 -6.68 -6.81 2.43
C VAL A 65 -7.08 -6.49 0.99
N LYS A 66 -7.23 -7.53 0.16
CA LYS A 66 -7.48 -7.44 -1.27
C LYS A 66 -8.50 -8.45 -1.76
N LYS A 67 -9.63 -7.98 -2.28
CA LYS A 67 -10.70 -8.82 -2.79
C LYS A 67 -10.38 -9.42 -4.15
N ALA A 68 -9.87 -8.61 -5.05
CA ALA A 68 -9.56 -8.98 -6.43
C ALA A 68 -8.28 -8.30 -6.93
N SER A 69 -7.75 -8.75 -8.04
CA SER A 69 -6.69 -8.05 -8.76
C SER A 69 -6.82 -8.28 -10.27
N PRO A 70 -6.28 -7.37 -11.11
CA PRO A 70 -6.34 -7.50 -12.57
C PRO A 70 -5.74 -8.81 -13.10
N SER A 71 -4.63 -9.25 -12.50
CA SER A 71 -3.89 -10.44 -12.95
C SER A 71 -4.47 -11.77 -12.45
N LYS A 72 -5.35 -11.76 -11.43
CA LYS A 72 -5.85 -12.96 -10.75
C LYS A 72 -7.38 -13.02 -10.65
N GLY A 73 -8.07 -11.96 -11.05
CA GLY A 73 -9.53 -11.85 -10.86
C GLY A 73 -9.91 -11.84 -9.37
N LEU A 74 -11.05 -12.44 -9.05
CA LEU A 74 -11.52 -12.58 -7.67
C LEU A 74 -10.61 -13.53 -6.89
N ILE A 75 -10.04 -13.03 -5.77
CA ILE A 75 -9.11 -13.79 -4.92
C ILE A 75 -9.85 -14.40 -3.73
N GLN A 76 -10.74 -13.62 -3.11
CA GLN A 76 -11.48 -14.03 -1.93
C GLN A 76 -12.99 -13.77 -2.10
N PRO A 77 -13.78 -14.82 -2.36
CA PRO A 77 -15.24 -14.71 -2.50
C PRO A 77 -15.92 -14.28 -1.19
N ASP A 78 -15.56 -14.91 -0.07
CA ASP A 78 -16.09 -14.61 1.27
C ASP A 78 -15.32 -13.46 1.91
N PHE A 79 -15.46 -12.27 1.31
CA PHE A 79 -14.66 -11.11 1.67
C PHE A 79 -15.31 -10.31 2.81
N ASN A 80 -14.70 -10.40 3.99
CA ASN A 80 -15.02 -9.56 5.14
C ASN A 80 -13.76 -8.81 5.58
N PRO A 81 -13.60 -7.54 5.16
CA PRO A 81 -12.35 -6.80 5.37
C PRO A 81 -11.99 -6.61 6.84
N ALA A 82 -12.97 -6.34 7.70
CA ALA A 82 -12.73 -6.15 9.13
C ALA A 82 -12.30 -7.46 9.82
N ALA A 83 -12.93 -8.59 9.50
CA ALA A 83 -12.55 -9.89 10.05
C ALA A 83 -11.14 -10.31 9.60
N ILE A 84 -10.82 -10.11 8.31
CA ILE A 84 -9.49 -10.38 7.74
C ILE A 84 -8.43 -9.51 8.44
N ALA A 85 -8.69 -8.21 8.59
CA ALA A 85 -7.77 -7.28 9.23
C ALA A 85 -7.50 -7.64 10.71
N LYS A 86 -8.54 -8.02 11.47
CA LYS A 86 -8.37 -8.55 12.83
C LYS A 86 -7.51 -9.80 12.89
N ALA A 87 -7.72 -10.72 11.95
CA ALA A 87 -6.91 -11.93 11.87
C ALA A 87 -5.45 -11.62 11.53
N TYR A 88 -5.19 -10.65 10.66
CA TYR A 88 -3.83 -10.17 10.36
C TYR A 88 -3.15 -9.56 11.59
N GLU A 89 -3.83 -8.67 12.31
CA GLU A 89 -3.31 -8.07 13.53
C GLU A 89 -3.02 -9.14 14.59
N ALA A 90 -3.96 -10.07 14.81
CA ALA A 90 -3.78 -11.18 15.76
C ALA A 90 -2.64 -12.13 15.37
N ALA A 91 -2.38 -12.30 14.07
CA ALA A 91 -1.27 -13.09 13.55
C ALA A 91 0.07 -12.33 13.53
N GLY A 92 0.10 -11.09 14.03
CA GLY A 92 1.33 -10.30 14.22
C GLY A 92 1.76 -9.50 12.98
N ALA A 93 0.84 -9.10 12.10
CA ALA A 93 1.14 -8.12 11.08
C ALA A 93 1.61 -6.80 11.70
N SER A 94 2.61 -6.14 11.09
CA SER A 94 3.13 -4.85 11.55
C SER A 94 2.22 -3.69 11.12
N ALA A 95 1.58 -3.83 9.96
CA ALA A 95 0.63 -2.88 9.40
C ALA A 95 -0.35 -3.60 8.46
N ILE A 96 -1.45 -2.93 8.11
CA ILE A 96 -2.43 -3.42 7.14
C ILE A 96 -2.45 -2.49 5.94
N SER A 97 -2.44 -3.07 4.73
CA SER A 97 -2.71 -2.38 3.48
C SER A 97 -4.14 -2.68 3.04
N CYS A 98 -4.92 -1.66 2.74
CA CYS A 98 -6.32 -1.80 2.29
C CYS A 98 -6.49 -1.22 0.89
N LEU A 99 -6.90 -2.06 -0.08
CA LEU A 99 -7.23 -1.61 -1.43
C LEU A 99 -8.52 -0.80 -1.41
N THR A 100 -8.48 0.42 -1.96
CA THR A 100 -9.64 1.30 -2.10
C THR A 100 -10.02 1.60 -3.55
N GLU A 101 -9.23 1.16 -4.53
CA GLU A 101 -9.59 1.24 -5.96
C GLU A 101 -10.73 0.26 -6.28
N GLU A 102 -11.84 0.79 -6.83
CA GLU A 102 -13.10 0.05 -6.97
C GLU A 102 -13.16 -0.85 -8.20
N HIS A 103 -12.63 -0.38 -9.33
CA HIS A 103 -12.91 -1.00 -10.62
C HIS A 103 -12.12 -2.29 -10.85
N TYR A 104 -10.81 -2.25 -10.64
CA TYR A 104 -9.90 -3.36 -10.92
C TYR A 104 -9.60 -4.25 -9.71
N PHE A 105 -9.60 -3.65 -8.53
CA PHE A 105 -9.30 -4.37 -7.29
C PHE A 105 -10.54 -4.67 -6.44
N GLN A 106 -11.72 -4.19 -6.87
CA GLN A 106 -12.98 -4.30 -6.12
C GLN A 106 -12.82 -3.84 -4.67
N GLY A 107 -12.00 -2.79 -4.48
CA GLY A 107 -11.78 -2.12 -3.21
C GLY A 107 -12.93 -1.17 -2.86
N SER A 108 -12.84 -0.54 -1.69
CA SER A 108 -13.75 0.53 -1.30
C SER A 108 -13.14 1.36 -0.17
N SER A 109 -13.37 2.67 -0.19
CA SER A 109 -13.06 3.57 0.93
C SER A 109 -13.76 3.15 2.23
N GLU A 110 -14.96 2.56 2.12
CA GLU A 110 -15.71 2.02 3.27
C GLU A 110 -14.97 0.86 3.94
N TYR A 111 -14.25 0.02 3.19
CA TYR A 111 -13.46 -1.08 3.77
C TYR A 111 -12.36 -0.54 4.70
N LEU A 112 -11.66 0.52 4.28
CA LEU A 112 -10.62 1.14 5.10
C LEU A 112 -11.21 1.74 6.38
N ALA A 113 -12.32 2.48 6.27
CA ALA A 113 -13.01 3.06 7.41
C ALA A 113 -13.56 1.99 8.39
N ASP A 114 -14.00 0.84 7.87
CA ASP A 114 -14.46 -0.27 8.71
C ASP A 114 -13.29 -0.99 9.38
N ILE A 115 -12.21 -1.26 8.65
CA ILE A 115 -10.97 -1.82 9.23
C ILE A 115 -10.47 -0.92 10.35
N ARG A 116 -10.45 0.43 10.17
CA ARG A 116 -9.97 1.37 11.18
C ARG A 116 -10.68 1.24 12.53
N LYS A 117 -11.96 0.92 12.54
CA LYS A 117 -12.75 0.74 13.78
C LYS A 117 -12.39 -0.55 14.53
N ASN A 118 -11.72 -1.48 13.86
CA ASN A 118 -11.57 -2.86 14.29
C ASN A 118 -10.13 -3.27 14.63
N VAL A 119 -9.11 -2.46 14.26
CA VAL A 119 -7.71 -2.77 14.50
C VAL A 119 -6.96 -1.58 15.08
N SER A 120 -5.83 -1.85 15.75
CA SER A 120 -5.00 -0.83 16.40
C SER A 120 -3.70 -0.53 15.64
N ILE A 121 -3.23 -1.44 14.79
CA ILE A 121 -2.02 -1.26 13.98
C ILE A 121 -2.21 -0.26 12.84
N PRO A 122 -1.12 0.31 12.27
CA PRO A 122 -1.21 1.28 11.19
C PRO A 122 -1.87 0.75 9.93
N LEU A 123 -2.63 1.66 9.25
CA LEU A 123 -3.33 1.39 8.00
C LEU A 123 -2.75 2.18 6.85
N LEU A 124 -2.37 1.48 5.78
CA LEU A 124 -2.01 2.04 4.48
C LEU A 124 -3.24 2.06 3.57
N ARG A 125 -3.62 3.24 3.06
CA ARG A 125 -4.54 3.34 1.93
C ARG A 125 -3.80 2.97 0.65
N LYS A 126 -4.10 1.83 0.09
CA LYS A 126 -3.52 1.35 -1.19
C LYS A 126 -4.47 1.73 -2.32
N ASP A 127 -4.15 2.82 -3.01
CA ASP A 127 -4.95 3.42 -4.09
C ASP A 127 -4.02 4.09 -5.11
N PHE A 128 -4.52 4.43 -6.29
CA PHE A 128 -3.83 5.30 -7.24
C PHE A 128 -4.15 6.75 -6.89
N ILE A 129 -3.25 7.39 -6.15
CA ILE A 129 -3.39 8.80 -5.77
C ILE A 129 -2.90 9.67 -6.91
N ILE A 130 -3.80 10.49 -7.46
CA ILE A 130 -3.59 11.37 -8.61
C ILE A 130 -4.07 12.81 -8.35
N ASP A 131 -4.51 13.09 -7.11
CA ASP A 131 -5.11 14.37 -6.74
C ASP A 131 -5.03 14.54 -5.21
N ASP A 132 -4.82 15.75 -4.75
CA ASP A 132 -4.70 16.09 -3.32
C ASP A 132 -5.97 15.78 -2.52
N TYR A 133 -7.14 15.81 -3.16
CA TYR A 133 -8.41 15.38 -2.56
C TYR A 133 -8.31 14.01 -1.91
N GLN A 134 -7.64 13.04 -2.57
CA GLN A 134 -7.50 11.68 -2.08
C GLN A 134 -6.63 11.60 -0.82
N ILE A 135 -5.70 12.54 -0.64
CA ILE A 135 -4.84 12.64 0.55
C ILE A 135 -5.65 13.14 1.74
N TYR A 136 -6.47 14.19 1.53
CA TYR A 136 -7.43 14.65 2.55
C TYR A 136 -8.44 13.55 2.91
N GLU A 137 -8.99 12.87 1.91
CA GLU A 137 -9.91 11.75 2.10
C GLU A 137 -9.27 10.61 2.89
N ALA A 138 -8.01 10.22 2.60
CA ALA A 138 -7.29 9.20 3.35
C ALA A 138 -7.21 9.54 4.85
N ARG A 139 -6.96 10.82 5.17
CA ARG A 139 -6.95 11.31 6.55
C ARG A 139 -8.32 11.17 7.21
N VAL A 140 -9.41 11.55 6.52
CA VAL A 140 -10.80 11.45 7.01
C VAL A 140 -11.20 9.99 7.23
N LEU A 141 -10.79 9.07 6.36
CA LEU A 141 -11.05 7.64 6.46
C LEU A 141 -10.26 6.95 7.60
N GLY A 142 -9.26 7.63 8.18
CA GLY A 142 -8.46 7.12 9.27
C GLY A 142 -7.27 6.28 8.83
N ALA A 143 -6.75 6.49 7.62
CA ALA A 143 -5.44 5.97 7.21
C ALA A 143 -4.32 6.59 8.07
N ASP A 144 -3.25 5.84 8.27
CA ASP A 144 -2.01 6.29 8.88
C ASP A 144 -0.91 6.52 7.82
N ALA A 145 -1.10 5.92 6.64
CA ALA A 145 -0.20 6.07 5.49
C ALA A 145 -0.96 6.03 4.15
N ILE A 146 -0.33 6.58 3.12
CA ILE A 146 -0.80 6.56 1.73
C ILE A 146 0.27 5.98 0.81
N LEU A 147 -0.17 5.53 -0.38
CA LEU A 147 0.71 5.13 -1.48
C LEU A 147 0.87 6.26 -2.49
N LEU A 148 2.12 6.59 -2.84
CA LEU A 148 2.43 7.41 -4.02
C LEU A 148 3.25 6.56 -5.01
N ILE A 149 2.91 6.58 -6.29
CA ILE A 149 3.50 5.72 -7.31
C ILE A 149 4.32 6.56 -8.27
N ALA A 150 5.64 6.34 -8.33
CA ALA A 150 6.55 7.11 -9.18
C ALA A 150 6.23 7.00 -10.69
N ALA A 151 5.72 5.84 -11.14
CA ALA A 151 5.26 5.64 -12.51
C ALA A 151 4.02 6.47 -12.89
N VAL A 152 3.27 6.98 -11.91
CA VAL A 152 2.00 7.72 -12.11
C VAL A 152 2.19 9.22 -11.99
N LEU A 153 3.08 9.66 -11.09
CA LEU A 153 3.26 11.06 -10.68
C LEU A 153 4.57 11.62 -11.19
N ASN A 154 4.57 12.88 -11.61
CA ASN A 154 5.80 13.62 -11.87
C ASN A 154 6.45 14.11 -10.55
N ASP A 155 7.68 14.64 -10.62
CA ASP A 155 8.43 15.02 -9.41
C ASP A 155 7.76 16.14 -8.61
N ASN A 156 7.16 17.12 -9.29
CA ASN A 156 6.43 18.20 -8.61
C ASN A 156 5.20 17.70 -7.85
N GLU A 157 4.47 16.73 -8.43
CA GLU A 157 3.32 16.09 -7.78
C GLU A 157 3.79 15.22 -6.59
N LEU A 158 4.86 14.43 -6.77
CA LEU A 158 5.44 13.62 -5.70
C LEU A 158 5.85 14.48 -4.50
N GLU A 159 6.59 15.58 -4.73
CA GLU A 159 7.02 16.51 -3.68
C GLU A 159 5.83 17.19 -2.99
N ALA A 160 4.87 17.68 -3.78
CA ALA A 160 3.68 18.36 -3.26
C ALA A 160 2.82 17.43 -2.40
N TYR A 161 2.59 16.20 -2.86
CA TYR A 161 1.77 15.20 -2.15
C TYR A 161 2.49 14.65 -0.92
N TYR A 162 3.82 14.44 -0.99
CA TYR A 162 4.63 14.04 0.15
C TYR A 162 4.56 15.07 1.27
N ARG A 163 4.73 16.36 0.92
CA ARG A 163 4.61 17.46 1.89
C ARG A 163 3.19 17.52 2.49
N LEU A 164 2.15 17.46 1.65
CA LEU A 164 0.76 17.49 2.12
C LEU A 164 0.45 16.32 3.06
N ALA A 165 0.93 15.12 2.75
CA ALA A 165 0.78 13.96 3.61
C ALA A 165 1.41 14.20 5.00
N GLY A 166 2.63 14.78 5.04
CA GLY A 166 3.30 15.15 6.28
C GLY A 166 2.51 16.19 7.10
N GLU A 167 1.94 17.23 6.46
CA GLU A 167 1.07 18.22 7.09
C GLU A 167 -0.17 17.58 7.72
N LEU A 168 -0.67 16.49 7.13
CA LEU A 168 -1.81 15.71 7.63
C LEU A 168 -1.42 14.56 8.57
N SER A 169 -0.13 14.46 8.95
CA SER A 169 0.41 13.37 9.79
C SER A 169 0.16 11.98 9.18
N LEU A 170 0.30 11.86 7.87
CA LEU A 170 0.29 10.60 7.12
C LEU A 170 1.72 10.25 6.71
N ASP A 171 2.15 9.02 6.98
CA ASP A 171 3.35 8.46 6.36
C ASP A 171 3.10 8.17 4.86
N VAL A 172 4.17 8.07 4.07
CA VAL A 172 4.05 7.78 2.64
C VAL A 172 4.90 6.58 2.28
N LEU A 173 4.28 5.54 1.70
CA LEU A 173 4.97 4.49 0.96
C LEU A 173 5.10 4.95 -0.49
N ALA A 174 6.32 5.23 -0.94
CA ALA A 174 6.60 5.65 -2.31
C ALA A 174 7.03 4.45 -3.15
N GLU A 175 6.20 4.04 -4.11
CA GLU A 175 6.39 2.83 -4.92
C GLU A 175 7.21 3.13 -6.17
N ALA A 176 8.22 2.29 -6.43
CA ALA A 176 9.08 2.32 -7.63
C ALA A 176 9.24 0.92 -8.26
N HIS A 177 9.45 0.90 -9.60
CA HIS A 177 9.60 -0.32 -10.39
C HIS A 177 10.96 -0.47 -11.04
N ASP A 178 11.69 0.63 -11.19
CA ASP A 178 13.00 0.65 -11.85
C ASP A 178 13.98 1.62 -11.17
N GLU A 179 15.20 1.68 -11.69
CA GLU A 179 16.29 2.47 -11.15
C GLU A 179 16.05 3.99 -11.26
N GLU A 180 15.43 4.43 -12.35
CA GLU A 180 15.13 5.85 -12.56
C GLU A 180 14.09 6.33 -11.54
N GLU A 181 13.04 5.56 -11.34
CA GLU A 181 12.01 5.83 -10.34
C GLU A 181 12.59 5.85 -8.92
N VAL A 182 13.43 4.86 -8.55
CA VAL A 182 14.08 4.83 -7.22
C VAL A 182 14.94 6.07 -7.01
N LYS A 183 15.76 6.48 -8.00
CA LYS A 183 16.59 7.68 -7.89
C LYS A 183 15.76 8.95 -7.72
N ARG A 184 14.64 9.08 -8.42
CA ARG A 184 13.69 10.19 -8.23
C ARG A 184 13.18 10.25 -6.80
N LEU A 185 12.72 9.12 -6.24
CA LEU A 185 12.20 9.04 -4.87
C LEU A 185 13.29 9.35 -3.84
N VAL A 186 14.49 8.84 -4.01
CA VAL A 186 15.65 9.12 -3.13
C VAL A 186 16.02 10.60 -3.18
N ASN A 187 16.05 11.22 -4.36
CA ASN A 187 16.38 12.65 -4.52
C ASN A 187 15.34 13.56 -3.87
N ILE A 188 14.06 13.19 -3.89
CA ILE A 188 12.98 13.92 -3.19
C ILE A 188 13.10 13.74 -1.67
N GLY A 189 13.70 12.65 -1.21
CA GLY A 189 13.93 12.37 0.20
C GLY A 189 12.80 11.60 0.88
N PHE A 190 12.14 10.68 0.18
CA PHE A 190 11.14 9.81 0.79
C PHE A 190 11.73 8.92 1.88
N ASP A 191 11.04 8.84 3.00
CA ASP A 191 11.43 8.03 4.17
C ASP A 191 11.17 6.53 4.01
N ILE A 192 10.21 6.15 3.17
CA ILE A 192 9.81 4.77 2.93
C ILE A 192 9.68 4.57 1.43
N ILE A 193 10.48 3.67 0.86
CA ILE A 193 10.45 3.33 -0.56
C ILE A 193 10.07 1.86 -0.73
N GLY A 194 9.03 1.62 -1.53
CA GLY A 194 8.59 0.30 -1.93
C GLY A 194 9.15 -0.08 -3.30
N ILE A 195 9.81 -1.23 -3.38
CA ILE A 195 10.20 -1.82 -4.67
C ILE A 195 9.11 -2.81 -5.08
N ASN A 196 8.36 -2.48 -6.13
CA ASN A 196 7.37 -3.38 -6.68
C ASN A 196 8.03 -4.34 -7.68
N ASN A 197 8.03 -5.62 -7.31
CA ASN A 197 8.59 -6.71 -8.11
C ASN A 197 7.71 -7.12 -9.30
N ARG A 198 6.52 -6.54 -9.42
CA ARG A 198 5.62 -6.78 -10.54
C ARG A 198 5.85 -5.77 -11.65
N ASN A 199 6.19 -6.26 -12.82
CA ASN A 199 6.20 -5.44 -14.04
C ASN A 199 4.77 -5.04 -14.39
N LEU A 200 4.49 -3.74 -14.48
CA LEU A 200 3.14 -3.22 -14.75
C LEU A 200 2.66 -3.46 -16.19
N LYS A 201 3.57 -3.83 -17.11
CA LYS A 201 3.23 -4.10 -18.52
C LYS A 201 3.02 -5.59 -18.78
N THR A 202 3.90 -6.46 -18.23
CA THR A 202 3.89 -7.91 -18.48
C THR A 202 3.23 -8.72 -17.39
N PHE A 203 3.01 -8.13 -16.21
CA PHE A 203 2.58 -8.77 -14.95
C PHE A 203 3.54 -9.83 -14.41
N GLU A 204 4.71 -9.98 -15.01
CA GLU A 204 5.76 -10.84 -14.47
C GLU A 204 6.24 -10.32 -13.10
N VAL A 205 6.55 -11.27 -12.21
CA VAL A 205 7.00 -10.97 -10.86
C VAL A 205 8.34 -11.63 -10.60
N SER A 206 9.35 -10.83 -10.21
CA SER A 206 10.68 -11.31 -9.87
C SER A 206 11.27 -10.56 -8.67
N LEU A 207 11.59 -11.28 -7.59
CA LEU A 207 12.25 -10.71 -6.41
C LEU A 207 13.66 -10.19 -6.69
N GLU A 208 14.27 -10.59 -7.81
CA GLU A 208 15.54 -10.02 -8.28
C GLU A 208 15.48 -8.52 -8.47
N ASN A 209 14.27 -7.96 -8.72
CA ASN A 209 14.09 -6.52 -8.83
C ASN A 209 14.42 -5.81 -7.50
N THR A 210 13.91 -6.34 -6.37
CA THR A 210 14.25 -5.84 -5.04
C THR A 210 15.76 -5.87 -4.81
N LYS A 211 16.41 -7.00 -5.05
CA LYS A 211 17.86 -7.17 -4.87
C LYS A 211 18.66 -6.18 -5.74
N ARG A 212 18.27 -6.02 -7.00
CA ARG A 212 18.94 -5.11 -7.94
C ARG A 212 18.82 -3.65 -7.54
N LEU A 213 17.63 -3.25 -7.08
CA LEU A 213 17.32 -1.84 -6.79
C LEU A 213 17.70 -1.43 -5.37
N SER A 214 17.88 -2.36 -4.44
CA SER A 214 18.25 -2.06 -3.05
C SER A 214 19.53 -1.24 -2.93
N SER A 215 20.51 -1.45 -3.82
CA SER A 215 21.76 -0.70 -3.80
C SER A 215 21.65 0.81 -4.08
N PHE A 216 20.50 1.25 -4.59
CA PHE A 216 20.23 2.67 -4.84
C PHE A 216 19.47 3.34 -3.68
N ILE A 217 19.02 2.58 -2.67
CA ILE A 217 18.26 3.08 -1.53
C ILE A 217 19.21 3.28 -0.36
N PRO A 218 19.25 4.48 0.26
CA PRO A 218 20.08 4.74 1.43
C PRO A 218 19.65 3.88 2.64
N GLU A 219 20.60 3.45 3.48
CA GLU A 219 20.33 2.68 4.70
C GLU A 219 19.41 3.39 5.72
N THR A 220 19.27 4.71 5.61
CA THR A 220 18.37 5.51 6.44
C THR A 220 16.91 5.49 5.98
N THR A 221 16.66 4.96 4.78
CA THR A 221 15.34 4.86 4.16
C THR A 221 14.77 3.45 4.39
N VAL A 222 13.54 3.36 4.88
CA VAL A 222 12.85 2.08 5.03
C VAL A 222 12.55 1.48 3.68
N MET A 223 13.02 0.27 3.41
CA MET A 223 12.79 -0.44 2.15
C MET A 223 11.71 -1.50 2.29
N VAL A 224 10.66 -1.41 1.46
CA VAL A 224 9.57 -2.38 1.40
C VAL A 224 9.66 -3.21 0.13
N CYS A 225 9.70 -4.53 0.25
CA CYS A 225 9.60 -5.46 -0.88
C CYS A 225 8.12 -5.74 -1.18
N GLU A 226 7.63 -5.28 -2.33
CA GLU A 226 6.23 -5.45 -2.73
C GLU A 226 6.09 -6.49 -3.85
N SER A 227 5.04 -7.29 -3.78
CA SER A 227 4.75 -8.38 -4.72
C SER A 227 5.77 -9.53 -4.69
N GLY A 228 5.29 -10.76 -4.85
CA GLY A 228 6.13 -11.92 -5.07
C GLY A 228 6.40 -12.81 -3.85
N ILE A 229 6.02 -12.42 -2.65
CA ILE A 229 6.20 -13.25 -1.45
C ILE A 229 5.14 -14.36 -1.42
N LYS A 230 5.58 -15.60 -1.54
CA LYS A 230 4.73 -16.80 -1.59
C LYS A 230 5.01 -17.78 -0.46
N ASN A 231 6.22 -17.79 0.06
CA ASN A 231 6.69 -18.75 1.05
C ASN A 231 7.83 -18.15 1.91
N ASN A 232 8.29 -18.90 2.87
CA ASN A 232 9.35 -18.50 3.79
C ASN A 232 10.70 -18.21 3.08
N ALA A 233 11.04 -18.97 2.02
CA ALA A 233 12.28 -18.70 1.27
C ALA A 233 12.25 -17.32 0.59
N ASP A 234 11.08 -16.88 0.10
CA ASP A 234 10.93 -15.54 -0.45
C ASP A 234 11.10 -14.44 0.63
N MET A 235 10.65 -14.72 1.87
CA MET A 235 10.86 -13.83 3.01
C MET A 235 12.35 -13.67 3.32
N HIS A 236 13.08 -14.79 3.42
CA HIS A 236 14.53 -14.78 3.62
C HIS A 236 15.27 -14.06 2.48
N TYR A 237 14.82 -14.26 1.24
CA TYR A 237 15.40 -13.58 0.09
C TYR A 237 15.20 -12.07 0.16
N ALA A 238 13.99 -11.60 0.50
CA ALA A 238 13.70 -10.17 0.67
C ALA A 238 14.57 -9.55 1.78
N LYS A 239 14.68 -10.23 2.94
CA LYS A 239 15.54 -9.80 4.05
C LYS A 239 17.01 -9.73 3.65
N ALA A 240 17.52 -10.76 2.99
CA ALA A 240 18.91 -10.81 2.49
C ALA A 240 19.19 -9.75 1.42
N SER A 241 18.15 -9.26 0.74
CA SER A 241 18.22 -8.14 -0.20
C SER A 241 18.16 -6.77 0.46
N GLY A 242 18.06 -6.70 1.80
CA GLY A 242 18.04 -5.45 2.57
C GLY A 242 16.65 -4.90 2.88
N ALA A 243 15.56 -5.64 2.62
CA ALA A 243 14.22 -5.16 2.94
C ALA A 243 13.99 -5.12 4.47
N ASP A 244 13.41 -4.03 4.96
CA ASP A 244 12.93 -3.88 6.33
C ASP A 244 11.52 -4.45 6.49
N ALA A 245 10.74 -4.44 5.41
CA ALA A 245 9.38 -4.95 5.39
C ALA A 245 9.04 -5.61 4.05
N VAL A 246 8.01 -6.47 4.08
CA VAL A 246 7.37 -7.04 2.89
C VAL A 246 5.89 -6.71 2.86
N LEU A 247 5.34 -6.49 1.66
CA LEU A 247 3.90 -6.37 1.47
C LEU A 247 3.35 -7.67 0.88
N VAL A 248 2.47 -8.34 1.63
CA VAL A 248 1.95 -9.67 1.31
C VAL A 248 0.42 -9.62 1.20
N GLY A 249 -0.09 -9.87 0.00
CA GLY A 249 -1.54 -9.90 -0.26
C GLY A 249 -2.03 -11.28 -0.70
N GLU A 250 -1.72 -11.69 -1.94
CA GLU A 250 -2.31 -12.90 -2.55
C GLU A 250 -2.12 -14.15 -1.68
N THR A 251 -0.93 -14.36 -1.14
CA THR A 251 -0.59 -15.52 -0.32
C THR A 251 -1.47 -15.61 0.93
N LEU A 252 -1.60 -14.51 1.66
CA LEU A 252 -2.44 -14.44 2.87
C LEU A 252 -3.93 -14.53 2.53
N MET A 253 -4.40 -13.84 1.48
CA MET A 253 -5.80 -13.89 1.09
C MET A 253 -6.24 -15.29 0.65
N ARG A 254 -5.39 -16.03 -0.07
CA ARG A 254 -5.70 -17.40 -0.53
C ARG A 254 -5.74 -18.43 0.60
N SER A 255 -5.11 -18.15 1.74
CA SER A 255 -5.20 -19.06 2.90
C SER A 255 -6.60 -19.08 3.54
N GLY A 256 -7.44 -18.12 3.18
CA GLY A 256 -8.76 -17.93 3.80
C GLY A 256 -8.66 -17.46 5.25
N LEU A 257 -9.76 -16.95 5.80
CA LEU A 257 -9.77 -16.37 7.15
C LEU A 257 -9.19 -17.29 8.23
N ALA A 258 -9.56 -18.58 8.20
CA ALA A 258 -9.11 -19.58 9.17
C ALA A 258 -7.63 -19.95 8.99
N GLY A 259 -7.10 -19.85 7.78
CA GLY A 259 -5.70 -20.21 7.47
C GLY A 259 -4.68 -19.08 7.69
N ILE A 260 -5.14 -17.84 7.95
CA ILE A 260 -4.24 -16.68 8.15
C ILE A 260 -3.19 -16.92 9.24
N PRO A 261 -3.52 -17.42 10.45
CA PRO A 261 -2.52 -17.58 11.51
C PRO A 261 -1.39 -18.55 11.11
N GLU A 262 -1.74 -19.68 10.51
CA GLU A 262 -0.77 -20.70 10.09
C GLU A 262 0.07 -20.20 8.92
N CYS A 263 -0.55 -19.53 7.94
CA CYS A 263 0.16 -18.95 6.80
C CYS A 263 1.17 -17.89 7.27
N MET A 264 0.76 -16.97 8.15
CA MET A 264 1.64 -15.93 8.71
C MET A 264 2.78 -16.55 9.51
N HIS A 265 2.51 -17.56 10.34
CA HIS A 265 3.53 -18.27 11.08
C HIS A 265 4.55 -18.93 10.14
N SER A 266 4.07 -19.65 9.10
CA SER A 266 4.91 -20.30 8.11
C SER A 266 5.80 -19.30 7.35
N LEU A 267 5.27 -18.15 6.95
CA LEU A 267 6.03 -17.11 6.28
C LEU A 267 7.17 -16.56 7.17
N ARG A 268 6.93 -16.37 8.46
CA ARG A 268 7.84 -15.69 9.39
C ARG A 268 8.82 -16.62 10.10
N GLN A 269 8.81 -17.91 9.83
CA GLN A 269 9.67 -18.89 10.52
C GLN A 269 11.16 -18.55 10.34
N SER A 270 11.83 -18.19 11.45
CA SER A 270 13.28 -17.88 11.49
C SER A 270 13.75 -16.71 10.61
N VAL A 271 12.84 -15.77 10.26
CA VAL A 271 13.15 -14.59 9.43
C VAL A 271 13.50 -13.37 10.27
#